data_1a5367e1ee48900e08a44bd991b963a3
#
_entry.id   1a5367e1ee48900e08a44bd991b963a3
#
_cell.length_a   1.000
_cell.length_b   1.000
_cell.length_c   1.000
_cell.angle_alpha   90.00
_cell.angle_beta   90.00
_cell.angle_gamma   90.00
#
_symmetry.space_group_name_H-M   'P 1'
#
loop_
_entity.id
_entity.type
_entity.pdbx_description
1 polymer ?
#
loop_
_entity_poly.entity_id
_entity_poly.type
_entity_poly.pdbx_seq_one_letter_code
_entity_poly.pdbx_strand_id
1 'polypeptide(L)'
;MKKWILSAFADEAGSPVPEQIDALRANGFTHIELRGVGDKNITALTAEEARELRRELDDGGISVWAIGSPLGKISIGDEFGPHLEQLKHTLELAHILGTAHIRMFSFYCPKGETDLCRELVFDRLGRFCDAARGSGILLCHENEKGIYGDTAARCLDILQNFPEIKCVYDPANFLQCGEDTLKAWDMLEPYLEYLHIKDVREDGTVVPAGHGSGRIPELLRRYEKAGGEVLTVEPHLAVFKGLAELENGEKTQIGEFEYESQRAAFDAAASALKNLLA
;
A
#
# COMPACT_ATOMS: atom_id res chain seq x y z
N MET A 1 -4.01 23.23 13.08
CA MET A 1 -3.41 21.92 12.74
C MET A 1 -4.09 21.39 11.48
N LYS A 2 -3.31 20.84 10.57
CA LYS A 2 -3.84 20.19 9.36
C LYS A 2 -4.72 19.01 9.76
N LYS A 3 -5.85 18.83 9.10
CA LYS A 3 -6.69 17.65 9.30
C LYS A 3 -6.26 16.58 8.30
N TRP A 4 -5.48 15.61 8.78
CA TRP A 4 -5.07 14.46 8.00
C TRP A 4 -6.23 13.46 7.83
N ILE A 5 -6.28 12.83 6.67
CA ILE A 5 -7.06 11.61 6.44
C ILE A 5 -6.16 10.45 6.84
N LEU A 6 -6.53 9.76 7.92
CA LEU A 6 -5.80 8.60 8.43
C LEU A 6 -6.50 7.33 7.98
N SER A 7 -5.75 6.51 7.25
CA SER A 7 -6.11 5.19 6.75
C SER A 7 -5.14 4.14 7.29
N ALA A 8 -5.50 2.87 7.25
CA ALA A 8 -4.61 1.78 7.61
C ALA A 8 -4.98 0.46 6.94
N PHE A 9 -4.01 -0.46 6.88
CA PHE A 9 -4.23 -1.89 6.62
C PHE A 9 -4.70 -2.56 7.93
N ALA A 10 -6.00 -2.51 8.19
CA ALA A 10 -6.58 -2.94 9.46
C ALA A 10 -6.69 -4.48 9.59
N ASP A 11 -6.48 -5.24 8.52
CA ASP A 11 -6.33 -6.69 8.53
C ASP A 11 -5.12 -7.15 9.38
N GLU A 12 -4.18 -6.25 9.66
CA GLU A 12 -3.08 -6.48 10.59
C GLU A 12 -3.49 -6.40 12.08
N ALA A 13 -4.64 -5.80 12.38
CA ALA A 13 -5.20 -5.80 13.74
C ALA A 13 -6.04 -7.06 14.03
N GLY A 14 -6.62 -7.65 12.97
CA GLY A 14 -7.44 -8.85 13.02
C GLY A 14 -8.08 -9.12 11.66
N SER A 15 -8.25 -10.39 11.29
CA SER A 15 -8.84 -10.78 10.00
C SER A 15 -10.34 -10.46 9.87
N PRO A 16 -11.20 -10.66 10.91
CA PRO A 16 -12.64 -10.34 10.82
C PRO A 16 -12.90 -8.86 10.62
N VAL A 17 -13.82 -8.50 9.71
CA VAL A 17 -14.19 -7.11 9.41
C VAL A 17 -14.61 -6.31 10.66
N PRO A 18 -15.43 -6.85 11.59
CA PRO A 18 -15.76 -6.13 12.81
C PRO A 18 -14.54 -5.78 13.68
N GLU A 19 -13.51 -6.63 13.73
CA GLU A 19 -12.27 -6.35 14.47
C GLU A 19 -11.44 -5.25 13.78
N GLN A 20 -11.42 -5.23 12.45
CA GLN A 20 -10.78 -4.17 11.66
C GLN A 20 -11.46 -2.82 11.91
N ILE A 21 -12.80 -2.77 11.85
CA ILE A 21 -13.59 -1.56 12.13
C ILE A 21 -13.33 -1.05 13.55
N ASP A 22 -13.36 -1.96 14.53
CA ASP A 22 -13.10 -1.60 15.93
C ASP A 22 -11.70 -1.03 16.14
N ALA A 23 -10.67 -1.65 15.49
CA ALA A 23 -9.29 -1.17 15.56
C ALA A 23 -9.15 0.24 14.99
N LEU A 24 -9.74 0.51 13.82
CA LEU A 24 -9.73 1.83 13.20
C LEU A 24 -10.41 2.86 14.09
N ARG A 25 -11.62 2.58 14.57
CA ARG A 25 -12.40 3.50 15.41
C ARG A 25 -11.71 3.81 16.74
N ALA A 26 -11.18 2.79 17.42
CA ALA A 26 -10.46 2.95 18.68
C ALA A 26 -9.23 3.85 18.53
N ASN A 27 -8.61 3.86 17.33
CA ASN A 27 -7.50 4.73 17.02
C ASN A 27 -7.90 6.07 16.38
N GLY A 28 -9.18 6.35 16.18
CA GLY A 28 -9.67 7.58 15.59
C GLY A 28 -9.45 7.68 14.08
N PHE A 29 -9.27 6.55 13.40
CA PHE A 29 -9.16 6.48 11.96
C PHE A 29 -10.56 6.40 11.34
N THR A 30 -10.73 7.04 10.19
CA THR A 30 -12.01 7.10 9.47
C THR A 30 -11.96 6.42 8.11
N HIS A 31 -10.77 5.98 7.70
CA HIS A 31 -10.55 5.33 6.40
C HIS A 31 -9.80 4.02 6.57
N ILE A 32 -9.97 3.15 5.57
CA ILE A 32 -9.28 1.87 5.44
C ILE A 32 -8.68 1.74 4.05
N GLU A 33 -7.50 1.17 3.96
CA GLU A 33 -6.97 0.57 2.74
C GLU A 33 -7.22 -0.94 2.80
N LEU A 34 -8.12 -1.44 1.95
CA LEU A 34 -8.60 -2.81 2.01
C LEU A 34 -7.64 -3.77 1.32
N ARG A 35 -7.11 -4.74 2.08
CA ARG A 35 -6.26 -5.83 1.58
C ARG A 35 -6.84 -7.19 1.93
N GLY A 36 -6.98 -7.51 3.19
CA GLY A 36 -7.55 -8.74 3.71
C GLY A 36 -8.97 -8.54 4.25
N VAL A 37 -9.89 -9.46 3.89
CA VAL A 37 -11.28 -9.46 4.33
C VAL A 37 -11.62 -10.87 4.81
N GLY A 38 -11.59 -11.10 6.11
CA GLY A 38 -11.71 -12.43 6.68
C GLY A 38 -10.59 -13.35 6.19
N ASP A 39 -10.96 -14.36 5.43
CA ASP A 39 -10.02 -15.36 4.88
C ASP A 39 -9.60 -15.06 3.44
N LYS A 40 -10.08 -13.99 2.83
CA LYS A 40 -9.89 -13.66 1.42
C LYS A 40 -9.03 -12.42 1.22
N ASN A 41 -8.29 -12.39 0.13
CA ASN A 41 -7.82 -11.12 -0.41
C ASN A 41 -8.99 -10.34 -0.98
N ILE A 42 -8.97 -9.03 -0.88
CA ILE A 42 -10.03 -8.14 -1.37
C ILE A 42 -10.40 -8.40 -2.83
N THR A 43 -9.43 -8.71 -3.69
CA THR A 43 -9.64 -8.98 -5.12
C THR A 43 -10.33 -10.31 -5.41
N ALA A 44 -10.50 -11.17 -4.40
CA ALA A 44 -11.20 -12.44 -4.51
C ALA A 44 -12.67 -12.39 -4.04
N LEU A 45 -13.15 -11.22 -3.60
CA LEU A 45 -14.56 -11.06 -3.22
C LEU A 45 -15.45 -11.09 -4.46
N THR A 46 -16.62 -11.68 -4.30
CA THR A 46 -17.72 -11.49 -5.26
C THR A 46 -18.32 -10.09 -5.12
N ALA A 47 -19.06 -9.64 -6.12
CA ALA A 47 -19.78 -8.37 -6.06
C ALA A 47 -20.81 -8.31 -4.91
N GLU A 48 -21.40 -9.44 -4.54
CA GLU A 48 -22.34 -9.53 -3.40
C GLU A 48 -21.59 -9.38 -2.08
N GLU A 49 -20.49 -10.09 -1.85
CA GLU A 49 -19.65 -9.94 -0.66
C GLU A 49 -19.08 -8.52 -0.52
N ALA A 50 -18.74 -7.87 -1.64
CA ALA A 50 -18.30 -6.47 -1.61
C ALA A 50 -19.43 -5.51 -1.19
N ARG A 51 -20.68 -5.76 -1.59
CA ARG A 51 -21.83 -4.96 -1.13
C ARG A 51 -22.12 -5.17 0.35
N GLU A 52 -21.94 -6.39 0.86
CA GLU A 52 -22.07 -6.68 2.30
C GLU A 52 -20.98 -5.95 3.08
N LEU A 53 -19.72 -6.10 2.66
CA LEU A 53 -18.58 -5.39 3.25
C LEU A 53 -18.80 -3.87 3.25
N ARG A 54 -19.30 -3.29 2.15
CA ARG A 54 -19.59 -1.86 2.07
C ARG A 54 -20.60 -1.43 3.15
N ARG A 55 -21.67 -2.19 3.37
CA ARG A 55 -22.67 -1.91 4.41
C ARG A 55 -22.06 -1.97 5.81
N GLU A 56 -21.24 -3.00 6.10
CA GLU A 56 -20.58 -3.13 7.40
C GLU A 56 -19.63 -1.94 7.68
N LEU A 57 -18.86 -1.51 6.67
CA LEU A 57 -17.98 -0.35 6.79
C LEU A 57 -18.76 0.95 6.99
N ASP A 58 -19.85 1.16 6.23
CA ASP A 58 -20.71 2.34 6.34
C ASP A 58 -21.38 2.40 7.73
N ASP A 59 -21.90 1.28 8.23
CA ASP A 59 -22.48 1.17 9.59
C ASP A 59 -21.41 1.42 10.66
N GLY A 60 -20.16 1.03 10.41
CA GLY A 60 -19.00 1.33 11.25
C GLY A 60 -18.50 2.76 11.15
N GLY A 61 -18.97 3.55 10.19
CA GLY A 61 -18.50 4.91 9.92
C GLY A 61 -17.09 4.96 9.30
N ILE A 62 -16.68 3.90 8.58
CA ILE A 62 -15.38 3.78 7.92
C ILE A 62 -15.54 3.89 6.40
N SER A 63 -14.82 4.79 5.78
CA SER A 63 -14.75 4.94 4.33
C SER A 63 -13.58 4.15 3.74
N VAL A 64 -13.73 3.66 2.52
CA VAL A 64 -12.62 3.00 1.82
C VAL A 64 -11.80 4.06 1.10
N TRP A 65 -10.52 4.20 1.49
CA TRP A 65 -9.57 5.06 0.80
C TRP A 65 -9.09 4.41 -0.49
N ALA A 66 -8.60 3.19 -0.39
CA ALA A 66 -8.04 2.46 -1.53
C ALA A 66 -8.29 0.96 -1.42
N ILE A 67 -8.24 0.27 -2.54
CA ILE A 67 -8.04 -1.18 -2.58
C ILE A 67 -6.54 -1.46 -2.60
N GLY A 68 -6.00 -2.04 -1.53
CA GLY A 68 -4.63 -2.52 -1.41
C GLY A 68 -4.45 -3.85 -2.14
N SER A 69 -4.49 -3.82 -3.46
CA SER A 69 -4.54 -5.02 -4.30
C SER A 69 -3.16 -5.68 -4.49
N PRO A 70 -3.08 -6.99 -4.82
CA PRO A 70 -1.84 -7.64 -5.24
C PRO A 70 -1.59 -7.49 -6.75
N LEU A 71 -2.31 -6.62 -7.46
CA LEU A 71 -2.11 -6.40 -8.90
C LEU A 71 -0.67 -5.97 -9.19
N GLY A 72 -0.01 -6.67 -10.11
CA GLY A 72 1.41 -6.50 -10.40
C GLY A 72 2.34 -7.34 -9.51
N LYS A 73 1.85 -8.09 -8.50
CA LYS A 73 2.64 -9.07 -7.72
C LYS A 73 2.57 -10.47 -8.35
N ILE A 74 2.87 -10.57 -9.63
CA ILE A 74 3.13 -11.82 -10.35
C ILE A 74 4.49 -11.72 -11.03
N SER A 75 5.10 -12.86 -11.38
CA SER A 75 6.33 -12.86 -12.16
C SER A 75 6.10 -12.24 -13.54
N ILE A 76 7.10 -11.53 -14.05
CA ILE A 76 7.05 -10.99 -15.42
C ILE A 76 6.93 -12.10 -16.48
N GLY A 77 7.28 -13.35 -16.15
CA GLY A 77 7.15 -14.51 -17.02
C GLY A 77 5.77 -15.18 -16.96
N ASP A 78 4.91 -14.85 -16.01
CA ASP A 78 3.61 -15.46 -15.85
C ASP A 78 2.62 -15.00 -16.93
N GLU A 79 1.56 -15.82 -17.17
CA GLU A 79 0.45 -15.43 -18.06
C GLU A 79 -0.24 -14.16 -17.55
N PHE A 80 -0.28 -13.14 -18.37
CA PHE A 80 -0.86 -11.85 -17.99
C PHE A 80 -2.39 -11.78 -18.16
N GLY A 81 -2.97 -12.60 -19.02
CA GLY A 81 -4.41 -12.58 -19.31
C GLY A 81 -5.30 -12.68 -18.04
N PRO A 82 -5.13 -13.71 -17.22
CA PRO A 82 -5.89 -13.85 -15.96
C PRO A 82 -5.69 -12.68 -15.02
N HIS A 83 -4.48 -12.10 -14.96
CA HIS A 83 -4.16 -10.97 -14.11
C HIS A 83 -4.82 -9.66 -14.58
N LEU A 84 -4.96 -9.47 -15.89
CA LEU A 84 -5.73 -8.37 -16.46
C LEU A 84 -7.24 -8.51 -16.16
N GLU A 85 -7.78 -9.71 -16.19
CA GLU A 85 -9.17 -9.94 -15.76
C GLU A 85 -9.37 -9.68 -14.27
N GLN A 86 -8.37 -10.00 -13.44
CA GLN A 86 -8.37 -9.63 -12.02
C GLN A 86 -8.43 -8.11 -11.83
N LEU A 87 -7.69 -7.32 -12.62
CA LEU A 87 -7.82 -5.85 -12.58
C LEU A 87 -9.25 -5.41 -12.93
N LYS A 88 -9.85 -5.94 -14.01
CA LYS A 88 -11.20 -5.56 -14.42
C LYS A 88 -12.22 -5.84 -13.31
N HIS A 89 -12.10 -7.00 -12.67
CA HIS A 89 -12.92 -7.33 -11.50
C HIS A 89 -12.66 -6.38 -10.33
N THR A 90 -11.40 -6.03 -10.05
CA THR A 90 -11.04 -5.09 -8.99
C THR A 90 -11.60 -3.69 -9.24
N LEU A 91 -11.69 -3.24 -10.49
CA LEU A 91 -12.35 -1.98 -10.86
C LEU A 91 -13.86 -2.01 -10.51
N GLU A 92 -14.55 -3.14 -10.74
CA GLU A 92 -15.94 -3.32 -10.30
C GLU A 92 -16.06 -3.25 -8.77
N LEU A 93 -15.17 -3.94 -8.07
CA LEU A 93 -15.14 -3.89 -6.59
C LEU A 93 -14.89 -2.47 -6.06
N ALA A 94 -14.00 -1.69 -6.69
CA ALA A 94 -13.74 -0.31 -6.31
C ALA A 94 -15.00 0.56 -6.40
N HIS A 95 -15.79 0.41 -7.46
CA HIS A 95 -17.08 1.11 -7.62
C HIS A 95 -18.09 0.70 -6.54
N ILE A 96 -18.21 -0.59 -6.24
CA ILE A 96 -19.12 -1.08 -5.19
C ILE A 96 -18.71 -0.53 -3.82
N LEU A 97 -17.41 -0.54 -3.53
CA LEU A 97 -16.85 -0.08 -2.26
C LEU A 97 -16.77 1.45 -2.16
N GLY A 98 -16.98 2.16 -3.26
CA GLY A 98 -17.01 3.63 -3.30
C GLY A 98 -15.66 4.28 -3.13
N THR A 99 -14.59 3.64 -3.60
CA THR A 99 -13.25 4.21 -3.65
C THR A 99 -12.84 4.55 -5.08
N ALA A 100 -11.98 5.56 -5.22
CA ALA A 100 -11.38 5.95 -6.49
C ALA A 100 -9.94 5.47 -6.65
N HIS A 101 -9.38 4.69 -5.70
CA HIS A 101 -7.98 4.32 -5.69
C HIS A 101 -7.79 2.80 -5.66
N ILE A 102 -6.90 2.30 -6.51
CA ILE A 102 -6.40 0.92 -6.47
C ILE A 102 -4.88 0.99 -6.41
N ARG A 103 -4.29 0.53 -5.30
CA ARG A 103 -2.85 0.36 -5.20
C ARG A 103 -2.43 -0.90 -5.95
N MET A 104 -1.34 -0.79 -6.73
CA MET A 104 -0.79 -1.87 -7.55
C MET A 104 0.74 -1.78 -7.61
N PHE A 105 1.37 -2.78 -8.25
CA PHE A 105 2.81 -2.95 -8.37
C PHE A 105 3.24 -3.12 -9.84
N SER A 106 4.54 -3.32 -10.11
CA SER A 106 5.12 -3.36 -11.45
C SER A 106 5.85 -4.66 -11.79
N PHE A 107 5.33 -5.78 -11.35
CA PHE A 107 5.74 -7.15 -11.65
C PHE A 107 7.11 -7.55 -11.10
N TYR A 108 7.20 -8.79 -10.57
CA TYR A 108 8.47 -9.37 -10.14
C TYR A 108 9.37 -9.65 -11.34
N CYS A 109 10.60 -9.15 -11.26
CA CYS A 109 11.64 -9.34 -12.28
C CYS A 109 12.70 -10.33 -11.76
N PRO A 110 13.33 -11.12 -12.65
CA PRO A 110 14.47 -11.95 -12.28
C PRO A 110 15.59 -11.09 -11.68
N LYS A 111 16.22 -11.60 -10.62
CA LYS A 111 17.29 -10.88 -9.92
C LYS A 111 18.45 -10.55 -10.86
N GLY A 112 18.83 -9.29 -10.94
CA GLY A 112 19.88 -8.79 -11.80
C GLY A 112 19.46 -8.53 -13.25
N GLU A 113 18.20 -8.79 -13.62
CA GLU A 113 17.67 -8.60 -14.97
C GLU A 113 16.53 -7.57 -15.03
N THR A 114 16.34 -6.80 -13.96
CA THR A 114 15.20 -5.86 -13.81
C THR A 114 15.12 -4.89 -15.00
N ASP A 115 16.23 -4.33 -15.46
CA ASP A 115 16.23 -3.39 -16.57
C ASP A 115 15.85 -4.06 -17.91
N LEU A 116 16.14 -5.36 -18.08
CA LEU A 116 15.75 -6.12 -19.27
C LEU A 116 14.23 -6.36 -19.33
N CYS A 117 13.54 -6.29 -18.20
CA CYS A 117 12.10 -6.49 -18.13
C CYS A 117 11.29 -5.24 -18.52
N ARG A 118 11.92 -4.07 -18.64
CA ARG A 118 11.27 -2.78 -18.84
C ARG A 118 10.19 -2.79 -19.91
N GLU A 119 10.49 -3.23 -21.11
CA GLU A 119 9.55 -3.20 -22.23
C GLU A 119 8.29 -4.05 -21.96
N LEU A 120 8.46 -5.23 -21.34
CA LEU A 120 7.34 -6.10 -21.02
C LEU A 120 6.54 -5.57 -19.82
N VAL A 121 7.20 -4.97 -18.83
CA VAL A 121 6.52 -4.26 -17.72
C VAL A 121 5.67 -3.13 -18.27
N PHE A 122 6.20 -2.35 -19.20
CA PHE A 122 5.51 -1.20 -19.80
C PHE A 122 4.33 -1.63 -20.68
N ASP A 123 4.46 -2.72 -21.46
CA ASP A 123 3.33 -3.30 -22.17
C ASP A 123 2.19 -3.66 -21.20
N ARG A 124 2.51 -4.35 -20.10
CA ARG A 124 1.51 -4.76 -19.11
C ARG A 124 0.88 -3.58 -18.37
N LEU A 125 1.68 -2.59 -17.95
CA LEU A 125 1.18 -1.37 -17.32
C LEU A 125 0.29 -0.57 -18.28
N GLY A 126 0.67 -0.46 -19.55
CA GLY A 126 -0.16 0.17 -20.58
C GLY A 126 -1.53 -0.50 -20.72
N ARG A 127 -1.56 -1.84 -20.70
CA ARG A 127 -2.82 -2.61 -20.73
C ARG A 127 -3.64 -2.44 -19.44
N PHE A 128 -3.01 -2.23 -18.29
CA PHE A 128 -3.70 -1.87 -17.06
C PHE A 128 -4.34 -0.48 -17.18
N CYS A 129 -3.59 0.51 -17.66
CA CYS A 129 -4.11 1.86 -17.90
C CYS A 129 -5.26 1.86 -18.90
N ASP A 130 -5.14 1.10 -20.00
CA ASP A 130 -6.22 0.95 -20.99
C ASP A 130 -7.49 0.36 -20.37
N ALA A 131 -7.36 -0.65 -19.52
CA ALA A 131 -8.50 -1.27 -18.84
C ALA A 131 -9.15 -0.34 -17.79
N ALA A 132 -8.38 0.50 -17.13
CA ALA A 132 -8.89 1.47 -16.15
C ALA A 132 -9.43 2.76 -16.79
N ARG A 133 -9.15 3.00 -18.07
CA ARG A 133 -9.53 4.24 -18.77
C ARG A 133 -11.03 4.48 -18.76
N GLY A 134 -11.43 5.66 -18.30
CA GLY A 134 -12.84 6.04 -18.22
C GLY A 134 -13.60 5.47 -17.02
N SER A 135 -12.98 4.65 -16.19
CA SER A 135 -13.61 4.11 -14.97
C SER A 135 -13.73 5.16 -13.84
N GLY A 136 -12.94 6.23 -13.88
CA GLY A 136 -12.82 7.17 -12.75
C GLY A 136 -11.95 6.65 -11.60
N ILE A 137 -11.30 5.49 -11.77
CA ILE A 137 -10.39 4.89 -10.77
C ILE A 137 -8.96 5.23 -11.12
N LEU A 138 -8.20 5.69 -10.14
CA LEU A 138 -6.75 5.92 -10.22
C LEU A 138 -6.00 4.66 -9.85
N LEU A 139 -5.08 4.25 -10.72
CA LEU A 139 -4.08 3.23 -10.41
C LEU A 139 -2.91 3.90 -9.68
N CYS A 140 -2.57 3.40 -8.52
CA CYS A 140 -1.52 3.97 -7.66
C CYS A 140 -0.39 2.94 -7.52
N HIS A 141 0.77 3.25 -8.11
CA HIS A 141 1.94 2.38 -8.06
C HIS A 141 2.68 2.57 -6.74
N GLU A 142 2.87 1.49 -6.00
CA GLU A 142 3.72 1.45 -4.81
C GLU A 142 5.11 0.91 -5.17
N ASN A 143 6.16 1.56 -4.65
CA ASN A 143 7.52 1.04 -4.69
C ASN A 143 7.64 -0.19 -3.77
N GLU A 144 8.25 -1.26 -4.28
CA GLU A 144 8.40 -2.53 -3.54
C GLU A 144 9.65 -3.27 -4.01
N LYS A 145 10.26 -4.06 -3.15
CA LYS A 145 11.42 -4.88 -3.50
C LYS A 145 11.08 -6.00 -4.50
N GLY A 146 12.01 -6.28 -5.40
CA GLY A 146 11.90 -7.39 -6.35
C GLY A 146 10.99 -7.15 -7.56
N ILE A 147 10.24 -6.06 -7.60
CA ILE A 147 9.48 -5.61 -8.78
C ILE A 147 10.31 -4.63 -9.63
N TYR A 148 9.82 -4.26 -10.82
CA TYR A 148 10.52 -3.25 -11.63
C TYR A 148 10.70 -1.93 -10.88
N GLY A 149 9.65 -1.43 -10.23
CA GLY A 149 9.65 -0.19 -9.45
C GLY A 149 10.22 -0.35 -8.03
N ASP A 150 11.39 -0.94 -7.88
CA ASP A 150 12.09 -1.12 -6.62
C ASP A 150 13.01 0.06 -6.25
N THR A 151 13.39 0.89 -7.22
CA THR A 151 14.19 2.09 -7.02
C THR A 151 13.43 3.36 -7.40
N ALA A 152 13.82 4.50 -6.85
CA ALA A 152 13.22 5.80 -7.18
C ALA A 152 13.33 6.13 -8.67
N ALA A 153 14.44 5.78 -9.31
CA ALA A 153 14.65 6.01 -10.74
C ALA A 153 13.67 5.20 -11.61
N ARG A 154 13.41 3.93 -11.26
CA ARG A 154 12.46 3.09 -12.00
C ARG A 154 11.00 3.46 -11.70
N CYS A 155 10.70 3.88 -10.47
CA CYS A 155 9.39 4.46 -10.17
C CYS A 155 9.15 5.73 -11.01
N LEU A 156 10.14 6.60 -11.11
CA LEU A 156 10.05 7.81 -11.94
C LEU A 156 9.87 7.47 -13.42
N ASP A 157 10.58 6.46 -13.93
CA ASP A 157 10.42 5.98 -15.32
C ASP A 157 8.96 5.52 -15.59
N ILE A 158 8.34 4.78 -14.67
CA ILE A 158 6.91 4.42 -14.77
C ILE A 158 6.05 5.67 -14.80
N LEU A 159 6.18 6.56 -13.83
CA LEU A 159 5.29 7.71 -13.64
C LEU A 159 5.42 8.76 -14.75
N GLN A 160 6.58 8.88 -15.38
CA GLN A 160 6.79 9.76 -16.54
C GLN A 160 6.18 9.21 -17.82
N ASN A 161 6.15 7.87 -17.97
CA ASN A 161 5.60 7.23 -19.17
C ASN A 161 4.09 6.93 -19.06
N PHE A 162 3.55 6.87 -17.83
CA PHE A 162 2.13 6.64 -17.54
C PHE A 162 1.59 7.73 -16.63
N PRO A 163 1.28 8.94 -17.14
CA PRO A 163 0.86 10.09 -16.33
C PRO A 163 -0.48 9.87 -15.60
N GLU A 164 -1.26 8.88 -16.01
CA GLU A 164 -2.48 8.42 -15.35
C GLU A 164 -2.22 7.57 -14.09
N ILE A 165 -1.01 7.04 -13.91
CA ILE A 165 -0.59 6.33 -12.69
C ILE A 165 -0.09 7.36 -11.67
N LYS A 166 -0.47 7.18 -10.41
CA LYS A 166 -0.01 7.98 -9.28
C LYS A 166 0.94 7.18 -8.39
N CYS A 167 1.68 7.86 -7.53
CA CYS A 167 2.66 7.24 -6.64
C CYS A 167 2.07 7.02 -5.25
N VAL A 168 2.16 5.79 -4.76
CA VAL A 168 2.13 5.49 -3.32
C VAL A 168 3.58 5.40 -2.86
N TYR A 169 3.95 6.24 -1.91
CA TYR A 169 5.33 6.31 -1.44
C TYR A 169 5.48 5.54 -0.13
N ASP A 170 6.25 4.47 -0.15
CA ASP A 170 6.64 3.69 1.04
C ASP A 170 8.13 3.89 1.33
N PRO A 171 8.50 4.62 2.40
CA PRO A 171 9.90 4.87 2.74
C PRO A 171 10.64 3.62 3.23
N ALA A 172 9.94 2.68 3.87
CA ALA A 172 10.57 1.44 4.35
C ALA A 172 11.00 0.55 3.19
N ASN A 173 10.15 0.42 2.15
CA ASN A 173 10.46 -0.34 0.96
C ASN A 173 11.66 0.25 0.20
N PHE A 174 11.80 1.58 0.12
CA PHE A 174 12.98 2.22 -0.45
C PHE A 174 14.24 1.90 0.35
N LEU A 175 14.20 1.99 1.67
CA LEU A 175 15.37 1.64 2.52
C LEU A 175 15.78 0.17 2.34
N GLN A 176 14.82 -0.75 2.26
CA GLN A 176 15.09 -2.17 2.02
C GLN A 176 15.74 -2.43 0.65
N CYS A 177 15.55 -1.51 -0.30
CA CYS A 177 16.21 -1.53 -1.61
C CYS A 177 17.53 -0.73 -1.64
N GLY A 178 17.97 -0.20 -0.50
CA GLY A 178 19.22 0.58 -0.39
C GLY A 178 19.11 2.03 -0.90
N GLU A 179 17.89 2.54 -1.07
CA GLU A 179 17.61 3.90 -1.54
C GLU A 179 17.60 4.91 -0.38
N ASP A 180 18.05 6.12 -0.64
CA ASP A 180 17.90 7.26 0.27
C ASP A 180 16.48 7.83 0.13
N THR A 181 15.69 7.76 1.20
CA THR A 181 14.28 8.16 1.19
C THR A 181 14.07 9.64 0.85
N LEU A 182 14.99 10.53 1.21
CA LEU A 182 14.84 11.96 0.89
C LEU A 182 15.20 12.25 -0.57
N LYS A 183 16.18 11.55 -1.15
CA LYS A 183 16.47 11.65 -2.58
C LYS A 183 15.37 11.05 -3.43
N ALA A 184 14.82 9.91 -3.00
CA ALA A 184 13.65 9.31 -3.65
C ALA A 184 12.45 10.27 -3.60
N TRP A 185 12.23 10.94 -2.48
CA TRP A 185 11.21 11.98 -2.35
C TRP A 185 11.40 13.11 -3.37
N ASP A 186 12.61 13.67 -3.47
CA ASP A 186 12.92 14.80 -4.36
C ASP A 186 12.62 14.44 -5.85
N MET A 187 12.68 13.16 -6.21
CA MET A 187 12.34 12.68 -7.56
C MET A 187 10.83 12.46 -7.75
N LEU A 188 10.12 12.00 -6.73
CA LEU A 188 8.76 11.45 -6.86
C LEU A 188 7.67 12.39 -6.33
N GLU A 189 8.00 13.46 -5.59
CA GLU A 189 7.04 14.40 -4.99
C GLU A 189 5.94 14.87 -5.97
N PRO A 190 6.22 15.22 -7.25
CA PRO A 190 5.19 15.71 -8.16
C PRO A 190 4.12 14.68 -8.56
N TYR A 191 4.38 13.40 -8.28
CA TYR A 191 3.53 12.28 -8.68
C TYR A 191 2.78 11.64 -7.52
N LEU A 192 3.02 12.11 -6.28
CA LEU A 192 2.48 11.52 -5.06
C LEU A 192 0.97 11.64 -4.97
N GLU A 193 0.31 10.55 -4.66
CA GLU A 193 -1.10 10.50 -4.28
C GLU A 193 -1.24 10.39 -2.76
N TYR A 194 -0.56 9.43 -2.13
CA TYR A 194 -0.54 9.27 -0.68
C TYR A 194 0.70 8.52 -0.19
N LEU A 195 0.88 8.49 1.13
CA LEU A 195 2.01 7.82 1.77
C LEU A 195 1.56 6.56 2.50
N HIS A 196 2.34 5.50 2.38
CA HIS A 196 2.37 4.42 3.37
C HIS A 196 3.30 4.81 4.53
N ILE A 197 2.86 4.54 5.72
CA ILE A 197 3.61 4.82 6.95
C ILE A 197 4.06 3.50 7.54
N LYS A 198 5.23 3.10 7.12
CA LYS A 198 6.01 1.97 7.58
C LYS A 198 7.44 2.44 7.80
N ASP A 199 8.10 2.00 8.86
CA ASP A 199 9.47 2.39 9.15
C ASP A 199 10.34 1.16 9.43
N VAL A 200 11.60 1.24 9.03
CA VAL A 200 12.58 0.17 9.22
C VAL A 200 13.90 0.75 9.68
N ARG A 201 14.67 -0.04 10.42
CA ARG A 201 16.08 0.24 10.73
C ARG A 201 16.97 -0.06 9.52
N GLU A 202 18.23 0.34 9.56
CA GLU A 202 19.21 0.09 8.49
C GLU A 202 19.42 -1.39 8.18
N ASP A 203 19.15 -2.28 9.13
CA ASP A 203 19.21 -3.74 8.95
C ASP A 203 17.94 -4.34 8.33
N GLY A 204 16.94 -3.50 8.00
CA GLY A 204 15.65 -3.93 7.44
C GLY A 204 14.60 -4.34 8.47
N THR A 205 14.92 -4.27 9.78
CA THR A 205 13.97 -4.60 10.84
C THR A 205 12.86 -3.57 10.93
N VAL A 206 11.60 -4.02 10.84
CA VAL A 206 10.42 -3.15 10.94
C VAL A 206 10.23 -2.65 12.37
N VAL A 207 9.97 -1.37 12.52
CA VAL A 207 9.78 -0.68 13.80
C VAL A 207 8.63 0.34 13.70
N PRO A 208 8.05 0.79 14.82
CA PRO A 208 7.05 1.86 14.79
C PRO A 208 7.58 3.13 14.10
N ALA A 209 6.71 3.85 13.41
CA ALA A 209 7.06 5.06 12.68
C ALA A 209 7.81 6.08 13.54
N GLY A 210 8.93 6.58 13.03
CA GLY A 210 9.84 7.49 13.73
C GLY A 210 10.91 6.82 14.59
N HIS A 211 10.91 5.49 14.70
CA HIS A 211 11.91 4.70 15.42
C HIS A 211 12.94 4.03 14.48
N GLY A 212 12.76 4.19 13.19
CA GLY A 212 13.63 3.65 12.14
C GLY A 212 14.47 4.72 11.44
N SER A 213 15.00 4.34 10.30
CA SER A 213 15.84 5.15 9.42
C SER A 213 15.08 5.78 8.26
N GLY A 214 13.74 5.56 8.15
CA GLY A 214 12.88 6.01 7.05
C GLY A 214 12.67 7.51 6.96
N ARG A 215 13.21 8.29 7.90
CA ARG A 215 13.07 9.76 7.91
C ARG A 215 11.61 10.24 7.96
N ILE A 216 10.70 9.44 8.54
CA ILE A 216 9.25 9.71 8.59
C ILE A 216 8.93 11.14 9.03
N PRO A 217 9.53 11.72 10.12
CA PRO A 217 9.20 13.09 10.54
C PRO A 217 9.52 14.14 9.46
N GLU A 218 10.61 13.96 8.69
CA GLU A 218 10.97 14.87 7.59
C GLU A 218 10.02 14.71 6.41
N LEU A 219 9.70 13.46 6.03
CA LEU A 219 8.77 13.16 4.94
C LEU A 219 7.37 13.72 5.23
N LEU A 220 6.86 13.59 6.45
CA LEU A 220 5.58 14.18 6.86
C LEU A 220 5.57 15.70 6.70
N ARG A 221 6.63 16.39 7.11
CA ARG A 221 6.75 17.85 6.93
C ARG A 221 6.79 18.26 5.45
N ARG A 222 7.51 17.51 4.61
CA ARG A 222 7.57 17.74 3.17
C ARG A 222 6.22 17.48 2.52
N TYR A 223 5.56 16.37 2.90
CA TYR A 223 4.25 16.01 2.36
C TYR A 223 3.17 17.04 2.74
N GLU A 224 3.18 17.53 3.98
CA GLU A 224 2.31 18.62 4.40
C GLU A 224 2.53 19.88 3.56
N LYS A 225 3.79 20.26 3.35
CA LYS A 225 4.16 21.43 2.54
C LYS A 225 3.76 21.27 1.07
N ALA A 226 3.82 20.07 0.52
CA ALA A 226 3.37 19.73 -0.83
C ALA A 226 1.83 19.69 -0.97
N GLY A 227 1.09 19.86 0.14
CA GLY A 227 -0.37 19.79 0.13
C GLY A 227 -0.96 18.40 0.31
N GLY A 228 -0.13 17.39 0.59
CA GLY A 228 -0.56 16.01 0.79
C GLY A 228 -1.55 15.86 1.93
N GLU A 229 -2.47 14.89 1.86
CA GLU A 229 -3.60 14.81 2.78
C GLU A 229 -3.76 13.45 3.46
N VAL A 230 -3.31 12.36 2.83
CA VAL A 230 -3.64 11.00 3.23
C VAL A 230 -2.41 10.20 3.66
N LEU A 231 -2.54 9.55 4.80
CA LEU A 231 -1.53 8.67 5.38
C LEU A 231 -2.15 7.31 5.67
N THR A 232 -1.63 6.25 5.07
CA THR A 232 -2.03 4.87 5.35
C THR A 232 -0.99 4.19 6.23
N VAL A 233 -1.36 3.78 7.44
CA VAL A 233 -0.49 2.99 8.32
C VAL A 233 -0.41 1.56 7.81
N GLU A 234 0.81 1.09 7.60
CA GLU A 234 1.14 -0.31 7.30
C GLU A 234 2.04 -0.86 8.42
N PRO A 235 1.49 -1.47 9.47
CA PRO A 235 2.22 -1.78 10.69
C PRO A 235 3.39 -2.73 10.48
N HIS A 236 3.16 -3.94 9.96
CA HIS A 236 4.14 -5.05 9.85
C HIS A 236 4.93 -5.31 11.16
N LEU A 237 4.33 -4.98 12.31
CA LEU A 237 4.96 -5.11 13.64
C LEU A 237 4.69 -6.45 14.32
N ALA A 238 3.77 -7.25 13.78
CA ALA A 238 3.46 -8.60 14.23
C ALA A 238 3.14 -9.50 13.04
N VAL A 239 3.26 -10.82 13.23
CA VAL A 239 2.82 -11.78 12.21
C VAL A 239 1.29 -11.73 12.11
N PHE A 240 0.78 -11.53 10.92
CA PHE A 240 -0.65 -11.53 10.62
C PHE A 240 -0.97 -12.48 9.46
N LYS A 241 -2.25 -12.79 9.30
CA LYS A 241 -2.72 -13.67 8.23
C LYS A 241 -2.51 -12.98 6.87
N GLY A 242 -1.84 -13.67 5.94
CA GLY A 242 -1.49 -13.11 4.62
C GLY A 242 -0.09 -12.48 4.54
N LEU A 243 0.63 -12.30 5.67
CA LEU A 243 1.99 -11.75 5.63
C LEU A 243 2.92 -12.55 4.71
N ALA A 244 2.88 -13.88 4.80
CA ALA A 244 3.71 -14.75 3.96
C ALA A 244 3.44 -14.61 2.43
N GLU A 245 2.21 -14.25 2.06
CA GLU A 245 1.84 -14.00 0.66
C GLU A 245 2.41 -12.67 0.15
N LEU A 246 2.69 -11.72 1.04
CA LEU A 246 3.28 -10.44 0.71
C LEU A 246 4.81 -10.53 0.55
N GLU A 247 5.43 -11.50 1.21
CA GLU A 247 6.88 -11.57 1.39
C GLU A 247 7.65 -12.15 0.20
N ASN A 248 6.98 -12.76 -0.79
CA ASN A 248 7.62 -13.39 -1.97
C ASN A 248 8.88 -14.24 -1.62
N GLY A 249 8.82 -14.96 -0.49
CA GLY A 249 9.90 -15.83 -0.01
C GLY A 249 11.01 -15.13 0.80
N GLU A 250 10.98 -13.82 0.96
CA GLU A 250 11.84 -13.05 1.85
C GLU A 250 11.08 -12.67 3.13
N LYS A 251 11.51 -13.20 4.28
CA LYS A 251 10.81 -12.94 5.55
C LYS A 251 10.98 -11.51 6.04
N THR A 252 9.88 -10.88 6.41
CA THR A 252 9.88 -9.61 7.14
C THR A 252 10.60 -9.78 8.47
N GLN A 253 11.61 -8.96 8.73
CA GLN A 253 12.28 -8.94 10.02
C GLN A 253 11.47 -8.07 10.97
N ILE A 254 10.70 -8.72 11.84
CA ILE A 254 9.96 -8.06 12.92
C ILE A 254 10.93 -7.74 14.03
N GLY A 255 10.90 -6.49 14.52
CA GLY A 255 11.84 -6.01 15.54
C GLY A 255 11.62 -6.62 16.92
N GLU A 256 12.47 -6.21 17.87
CA GLU A 256 12.45 -6.62 19.28
C GLU A 256 11.23 -6.13 20.08
N PHE A 257 10.34 -5.35 19.43
CA PHE A 257 9.08 -4.92 20.04
C PHE A 257 8.13 -6.12 20.10
N GLU A 258 8.03 -6.73 21.27
CA GLU A 258 7.05 -7.78 21.52
C GLU A 258 5.70 -7.14 21.84
N TYR A 259 4.67 -7.56 21.10
CA TYR A 259 3.29 -7.15 21.33
C TYR A 259 2.46 -8.34 21.76
N GLU A 260 1.56 -8.14 22.71
CA GLU A 260 0.68 -9.18 23.26
C GLU A 260 -0.30 -9.76 22.21
N SER A 261 -0.58 -8.98 21.15
CA SER A 261 -1.50 -9.36 20.08
C SER A 261 -1.26 -8.54 18.81
N GLN A 262 -1.83 -8.98 17.69
CA GLN A 262 -1.88 -8.21 16.44
C GLN A 262 -2.53 -6.84 16.67
N ARG A 263 -3.61 -6.78 17.45
CA ARG A 263 -4.28 -5.55 17.81
C ARG A 263 -3.36 -4.60 18.59
N ALA A 264 -2.60 -5.09 19.55
CA ALA A 264 -1.63 -4.26 20.30
C ALA A 264 -0.53 -3.71 19.40
N ALA A 265 -0.05 -4.50 18.44
CA ALA A 265 0.91 -4.06 17.42
C ALA A 265 0.33 -2.95 16.52
N PHE A 266 -0.91 -3.13 16.06
CA PHE A 266 -1.62 -2.12 15.28
C PHE A 266 -1.83 -0.82 16.06
N ASP A 267 -2.29 -0.91 17.31
CA ASP A 267 -2.51 0.25 18.19
C ASP A 267 -1.18 1.01 18.45
N ALA A 268 -0.06 0.30 18.57
CA ALA A 268 1.26 0.90 18.71
C ALA A 268 1.68 1.64 17.43
N ALA A 269 1.48 1.06 16.25
CA ALA A 269 1.77 1.71 14.96
C ALA A 269 0.93 2.98 14.77
N ALA A 270 -0.37 2.89 15.05
CA ALA A 270 -1.29 4.04 14.98
C ALA A 270 -0.89 5.16 15.96
N SER A 271 -0.50 4.79 17.18
CA SER A 271 -0.04 5.73 18.21
C SER A 271 1.27 6.40 17.81
N ALA A 272 2.22 5.66 17.24
CA ALA A 272 3.48 6.21 16.77
C ALA A 272 3.26 7.30 15.70
N LEU A 273 2.41 7.04 14.70
CA LEU A 273 2.05 8.06 13.72
C LEU A 273 1.39 9.29 14.37
N LYS A 274 0.39 9.09 15.23
CA LYS A 274 -0.31 10.20 15.91
C LYS A 274 0.63 11.08 16.72
N ASN A 275 1.62 10.49 17.39
CA ASN A 275 2.63 11.24 18.13
C ASN A 275 3.53 12.10 17.22
N LEU A 276 3.79 11.66 15.98
CA LEU A 276 4.54 12.45 15.01
C LEU A 276 3.73 13.59 14.40
N LEU A 277 2.39 13.52 14.45
CA LEU A 277 1.46 14.53 13.92
C LEU A 277 1.01 15.55 14.98
N ALA A 278 1.31 15.30 16.27
CA ALA A 278 0.96 16.18 17.39
C ALA A 278 1.87 17.40 17.47
#